data_6206afc51f7299099f3587640939fbf1
#
_entry.id   6206afc51f7299099f3587640939fbf1
#
_cell.length_a   1.000
_cell.length_b   1.000
_cell.length_c   1.000
_cell.angle_alpha   90.00
_cell.angle_beta   90.00
_cell.angle_gamma   90.00
#
_symmetry.space_group_name_H-M   'P 1'
#
loop_
_entity.id
_entity.type
_entity.pdbx_description
1 polymer ?
#
loop_
_entity_poly.entity_id
_entity_poly.type
_entity_poly.pdbx_seq_one_letter_code
_entity_poly.pdbx_strand_id
1 'polypeptide(L)'
;MILIRNGRVIGPAEGLDIKADVVLDGGRIAKIIPAAGQGKDGRIGDTGDGGENGPDGARADDMGADSADMHGADTYGVDTDSAVAGSGPYAQIIDAEGMIVAPGLVDVHVHFRDPGLTYKEDIRTGAKAAAKGGFTTVVCMANTKPIVDNKETLSYVLEEGKKTGIHVLSCAAVSMGFKGQELTDMEGLLAAGAAGFTDDGIPLMDGAFVRAAMEEAARLDTVLSFHEEDKAFIKENGINHGKVSDKLGIYGSPALAEDSLVARDCMIALDTGATVDIQHISSGHSVEMVRLAKKLGAKVWAEVTPHHFTLTEDAVHIHGTLAKMNPPLRTEQDRQMLIEGLKDGTIDMIATDHAPHSKEEKERPLTVAPSGILGLETALALGITNLVRPGHLTMSQLMEKMSLNPARLYKLDCGRMEPGAPADLVIFDADRQWKVDGFESKSSNSPFLGETLTGKVVYTICGGKVVYGDGD
;
A
#
# COMPACT_ATOMS: atom_id res chain seq x y z
N MET A 1 -2.97 -27.30 -8.17
CA MET A 1 -1.62 -26.66 -8.20
C MET A 1 -1.54 -25.69 -9.37
N ILE A 2 -0.87 -24.55 -9.21
CA ILE A 2 -0.49 -23.62 -10.27
C ILE A 2 1.04 -23.60 -10.32
N LEU A 3 1.61 -23.60 -11.53
CA LEU A 3 3.04 -23.39 -11.75
C LEU A 3 3.24 -22.05 -12.47
N ILE A 4 3.97 -21.13 -11.84
CA ILE A 4 4.42 -19.87 -12.43
C ILE A 4 5.89 -20.07 -12.83
N ARG A 5 6.20 -19.92 -14.13
CA ARG A 5 7.54 -20.23 -14.68
C ARG A 5 8.27 -18.97 -15.10
N ASN A 6 9.60 -19.06 -15.04
CA ASN A 6 10.52 -18.09 -15.64
C ASN A 6 10.45 -16.66 -15.07
N GLY A 7 9.74 -16.41 -13.98
CA GLY A 7 9.56 -15.06 -13.43
C GLY A 7 10.78 -14.51 -12.70
N ARG A 8 10.92 -13.17 -12.67
CA ARG A 8 11.77 -12.49 -11.69
C ARG A 8 11.01 -12.41 -10.38
N VAL A 9 11.37 -13.23 -9.42
CA VAL A 9 10.71 -13.31 -8.11
C VAL A 9 11.33 -12.27 -7.19
N ILE A 10 10.50 -11.35 -6.68
CA ILE A 10 10.89 -10.33 -5.71
C ILE A 10 10.15 -10.59 -4.41
N GLY A 11 10.91 -10.76 -3.31
CA GLY A 11 10.41 -10.93 -1.95
C GLY A 11 11.13 -9.98 -1.01
N PRO A 12 10.54 -8.82 -0.67
CA PRO A 12 11.21 -7.83 0.18
C PRO A 12 11.54 -8.36 1.57
N ALA A 13 10.67 -9.18 2.15
CA ALA A 13 10.86 -9.75 3.49
C ALA A 13 12.07 -10.70 3.55
N GLU A 14 12.30 -11.46 2.48
CA GLU A 14 13.35 -12.47 2.34
C GLU A 14 14.62 -11.93 1.67
N GLY A 15 14.57 -10.68 1.18
CA GLY A 15 15.63 -10.10 0.37
C GLY A 15 15.80 -10.81 -0.99
N LEU A 16 14.73 -11.41 -1.52
CA LEU A 16 14.77 -12.13 -2.79
C LEU A 16 14.66 -11.15 -3.97
N ASP A 17 15.54 -11.36 -4.96
CA ASP A 17 15.44 -10.80 -6.31
C ASP A 17 16.15 -11.75 -7.27
N ILE A 18 15.44 -12.80 -7.70
CA ILE A 18 15.99 -13.92 -8.46
C ILE A 18 15.09 -14.35 -9.60
N LYS A 19 15.63 -14.95 -10.64
CA LYS A 19 14.85 -15.69 -11.63
C LYS A 19 14.49 -17.07 -11.07
N ALA A 20 13.20 -17.38 -10.96
CA ALA A 20 12.72 -18.63 -10.36
C ALA A 20 11.34 -19.06 -10.90
N ASP A 21 11.02 -20.32 -10.69
CA ASP A 21 9.67 -20.84 -10.80
C ASP A 21 9.00 -20.84 -9.41
N VAL A 22 7.69 -20.59 -9.37
CA VAL A 22 6.89 -20.62 -8.13
C VAL A 22 5.78 -21.65 -8.27
N VAL A 23 5.70 -22.57 -7.33
CA VAL A 23 4.63 -23.58 -7.26
C VAL A 23 3.64 -23.21 -6.18
N LEU A 24 2.37 -23.14 -6.56
CA LEU A 24 1.27 -22.89 -5.63
C LEU A 24 0.43 -24.14 -5.45
N ASP A 25 0.17 -24.51 -4.19
CA ASP A 25 -0.68 -25.64 -3.84
C ASP A 25 -1.47 -25.37 -2.55
N GLY A 26 -2.72 -25.78 -2.51
CA GLY A 26 -3.58 -25.64 -1.32
C GLY A 26 -3.72 -24.19 -0.81
N GLY A 27 -3.65 -23.20 -1.70
CA GLY A 27 -3.73 -21.79 -1.33
C GLY A 27 -2.44 -21.21 -0.72
N ARG A 28 -1.33 -21.94 -0.79
CA ARG A 28 -0.01 -21.54 -0.27
C ARG A 28 1.08 -21.65 -1.32
N ILE A 29 2.17 -20.92 -1.12
CA ILE A 29 3.41 -21.10 -1.89
C ILE A 29 4.03 -22.42 -1.42
N ALA A 30 4.02 -23.41 -2.30
CA ALA A 30 4.59 -24.72 -1.97
C ALA A 30 6.10 -24.74 -2.14
N LYS A 31 6.62 -24.12 -3.23
CA LYS A 31 8.06 -24.08 -3.53
C LYS A 31 8.41 -22.82 -4.33
N ILE A 32 9.64 -22.34 -4.16
CA ILE A 32 10.30 -21.39 -5.06
C ILE A 32 11.57 -22.12 -5.56
N ILE A 33 11.68 -22.27 -6.88
CA ILE A 33 12.73 -23.07 -7.52
C ILE A 33 13.61 -22.11 -8.33
N PRO A 34 14.81 -21.73 -7.82
CA PRO A 34 15.73 -20.86 -8.53
C PRO A 34 16.14 -21.44 -9.89
N ALA A 35 16.33 -20.59 -10.89
CA ALA A 35 16.87 -21.02 -12.20
C ALA A 35 18.30 -21.53 -12.06
N ALA A 36 18.67 -22.52 -12.89
CA ALA A 36 19.99 -23.16 -12.86
C ALA A 36 21.10 -22.09 -13.04
N GLY A 37 22.12 -22.14 -12.15
CA GLY A 37 23.28 -21.22 -12.19
C GLY A 37 23.18 -20.00 -11.28
N GLN A 38 22.11 -19.77 -10.56
CA GLN A 38 22.03 -18.76 -9.52
C GLN A 38 22.41 -19.35 -8.17
N GLY A 39 23.48 -18.80 -7.54
CA GLY A 39 23.94 -19.23 -6.23
C GLY A 39 22.89 -18.98 -5.15
N LYS A 40 22.97 -19.71 -4.02
CA LYS A 40 22.07 -19.58 -2.86
C LYS A 40 22.05 -18.18 -2.21
N ASP A 41 22.92 -17.28 -2.63
CA ASP A 41 23.12 -15.94 -2.06
C ASP A 41 22.65 -14.82 -3.00
N GLY A 42 21.57 -15.00 -3.72
CA GLY A 42 20.69 -14.01 -4.39
C GLY A 42 21.26 -12.64 -4.83
N ARG A 43 22.58 -12.51 -5.12
CA ARG A 43 23.16 -11.29 -5.66
C ARG A 43 23.50 -11.49 -7.13
N ILE A 44 22.83 -10.74 -8.00
CA ILE A 44 23.25 -10.60 -9.40
C ILE A 44 24.61 -9.89 -9.37
N GLY A 45 25.69 -10.61 -9.73
CA GLY A 45 27.02 -10.02 -9.85
C GLY A 45 27.01 -8.97 -10.96
N ASP A 46 27.36 -7.74 -10.61
CA ASP A 46 27.67 -6.67 -11.53
C ASP A 46 28.91 -7.07 -12.35
N THR A 47 28.72 -7.40 -13.63
CA THR A 47 29.82 -7.66 -14.57
C THR A 47 30.37 -6.34 -15.05
N GLY A 48 31.12 -5.65 -14.19
CA GLY A 48 31.96 -4.51 -14.54
C GLY A 48 33.32 -5.00 -15.06
N ASP A 49 33.59 -4.68 -16.31
CA ASP A 49 34.79 -5.00 -17.07
C ASP A 49 36.07 -4.35 -16.52
N GLY A 50 37.13 -5.14 -16.53
CA GLY A 50 38.53 -4.99 -16.58
C GLY A 50 39.31 -3.76 -16.11
N GLY A 51 40.33 -4.04 -15.29
CA GLY A 51 41.46 -3.11 -15.05
C GLY A 51 42.48 -3.71 -14.11
N GLU A 52 43.52 -4.36 -14.68
CA GLU A 52 44.72 -4.88 -14.00
C GLU A 52 45.52 -3.79 -13.27
N ASN A 53 46.04 -4.14 -12.09
CA ASN A 53 47.50 -4.14 -11.71
C ASN A 53 47.66 -4.24 -10.20
N GLY A 54 48.45 -5.26 -9.77
CA GLY A 54 48.98 -5.40 -8.43
C GLY A 54 50.26 -4.58 -8.20
N PRO A 55 51.16 -4.88 -7.22
CA PRO A 55 51.24 -5.98 -6.25
C PRO A 55 51.62 -5.58 -4.79
N ASP A 56 51.87 -6.63 -3.95
CA ASP A 56 52.67 -6.69 -2.69
C ASP A 56 51.97 -6.24 -1.40
N GLY A 57 51.80 -7.15 -0.45
CA GLY A 57 52.70 -7.83 0.40
C GLY A 57 52.35 -7.62 1.88
N ALA A 58 52.05 -8.64 2.62
CA ALA A 58 52.65 -8.99 3.91
C ALA A 58 51.76 -9.94 4.75
N ARG A 59 52.44 -10.97 5.23
CA ARG A 59 51.98 -12.03 6.13
C ARG A 59 51.80 -11.54 7.58
N ALA A 60 50.94 -12.23 8.33
CA ALA A 60 51.23 -12.89 9.62
C ALA A 60 49.93 -13.32 10.27
N ASP A 61 49.85 -14.57 10.51
CA ASP A 61 49.90 -15.49 11.66
C ASP A 61 48.57 -15.68 12.37
N ASP A 62 47.97 -16.83 12.15
CA ASP A 62 47.92 -18.09 12.90
C ASP A 62 47.61 -17.92 14.40
N MET A 63 46.42 -18.37 14.81
CA MET A 63 46.17 -19.12 16.05
C MET A 63 44.78 -19.78 15.99
N GLY A 64 44.79 -21.02 16.16
CA GLY A 64 44.04 -22.16 16.13
C GLY A 64 43.04 -22.43 17.25
N ALA A 65 42.31 -23.53 17.01
CA ALA A 65 41.54 -24.38 17.92
C ALA A 65 40.15 -23.81 18.29
N ASP A 66 39.04 -24.51 18.27
CA ASP A 66 38.79 -25.93 18.53
C ASP A 66 37.45 -26.35 17.93
N SER A 67 37.41 -27.61 17.54
CA SER A 67 36.27 -28.36 17.04
C SER A 67 35.23 -28.64 18.12
N ALA A 68 33.94 -28.48 17.76
CA ALA A 68 32.86 -29.25 18.39
C ALA A 68 31.86 -29.72 17.33
N ASP A 69 31.92 -31.03 17.08
CA ASP A 69 30.93 -31.79 16.31
C ASP A 69 29.54 -31.67 16.92
N MET A 70 28.54 -31.33 16.09
CA MET A 70 27.15 -31.73 16.31
C MET A 70 26.55 -32.21 15.00
N HIS A 71 26.20 -33.47 14.99
CA HIS A 71 25.56 -34.21 13.91
C HIS A 71 24.13 -33.73 13.62
N GLY A 72 23.76 -33.84 12.36
CA GLY A 72 22.40 -34.12 11.92
C GLY A 72 21.71 -32.96 11.16
N ALA A 73 22.06 -32.80 9.88
CA ALA A 73 21.16 -32.12 8.94
C ALA A 73 20.84 -33.13 7.82
N ASP A 74 19.61 -33.60 7.83
CA ASP A 74 19.08 -34.45 6.77
C ASP A 74 19.17 -33.72 5.42
N THR A 75 20.01 -34.24 4.56
CA THR A 75 20.12 -33.86 3.15
C THR A 75 18.91 -34.39 2.42
N TYR A 76 17.92 -33.54 2.21
CA TYR A 76 16.87 -33.79 1.20
C TYR A 76 17.52 -33.76 -0.19
N GLY A 77 17.58 -34.94 -0.82
CA GLY A 77 18.11 -35.15 -2.15
C GLY A 77 17.31 -34.29 -3.16
N VAL A 78 18.02 -33.42 -3.86
CA VAL A 78 17.51 -32.72 -5.02
C VAL A 78 17.65 -33.68 -6.19
N ASP A 79 16.54 -34.28 -6.60
CA ASP A 79 16.42 -34.94 -7.92
C ASP A 79 16.53 -33.88 -9.02
N THR A 80 17.69 -33.80 -9.65
CA THR A 80 18.00 -32.88 -10.75
C THR A 80 17.70 -33.48 -12.13
N ASP A 81 16.71 -34.31 -12.26
CA ASP A 81 16.30 -34.81 -13.58
C ASP A 81 14.79 -34.82 -13.72
N SER A 82 14.26 -33.78 -14.39
CA SER A 82 13.23 -33.90 -15.43
C SER A 82 12.89 -32.51 -16.02
N ALA A 83 13.54 -32.18 -17.12
CA ALA A 83 12.96 -31.30 -18.13
C ALA A 83 11.68 -31.97 -18.63
N VAL A 84 10.53 -31.63 -18.06
CA VAL A 84 9.24 -32.20 -18.46
C VAL A 84 8.58 -31.29 -19.48
N ALA A 85 8.68 -31.64 -20.72
CA ALA A 85 7.68 -31.31 -21.73
C ALA A 85 6.47 -32.23 -21.50
N GLY A 86 5.31 -31.63 -21.10
CA GLY A 86 4.04 -32.36 -21.04
C GLY A 86 3.37 -32.27 -19.66
N SER A 87 2.10 -31.83 -19.64
CA SER A 87 1.11 -31.78 -18.57
C SER A 87 1.44 -32.63 -17.32
N GLY A 88 2.23 -32.07 -16.44
CA GLY A 88 2.43 -32.56 -15.08
C GLY A 88 1.19 -32.30 -14.19
N PRO A 89 1.27 -32.52 -12.88
CA PRO A 89 0.14 -32.42 -11.93
C PRO A 89 -0.43 -31.00 -11.77
N TYR A 90 -0.05 -30.08 -12.64
CA TYR A 90 -0.46 -28.67 -12.57
C TYR A 90 -1.76 -28.46 -13.36
N ALA A 91 -2.77 -27.89 -12.68
CA ALA A 91 -4.04 -27.52 -13.30
C ALA A 91 -3.89 -26.28 -14.20
N GLN A 92 -2.88 -25.42 -13.91
CA GLN A 92 -2.59 -24.22 -14.69
C GLN A 92 -1.08 -23.94 -14.68
N ILE A 93 -0.56 -23.49 -15.82
CA ILE A 93 0.81 -23.03 -15.98
C ILE A 93 0.75 -21.57 -16.48
N ILE A 94 1.43 -20.68 -15.78
CA ILE A 94 1.58 -19.27 -16.13
C ILE A 94 3.03 -19.05 -16.51
N ASP A 95 3.31 -18.61 -17.73
CA ASP A 95 4.64 -18.21 -18.14
C ASP A 95 4.83 -16.73 -17.81
N ALA A 96 5.73 -16.44 -16.88
CA ALA A 96 6.07 -15.11 -16.40
C ALA A 96 7.43 -14.63 -16.95
N GLU A 97 7.88 -15.15 -18.11
CA GLU A 97 9.12 -14.69 -18.74
C GLU A 97 9.08 -13.18 -18.99
N GLY A 98 10.11 -12.47 -18.52
CA GLY A 98 10.17 -11.00 -18.58
C GLY A 98 9.29 -10.26 -17.57
N MET A 99 8.50 -10.98 -16.76
CA MET A 99 7.62 -10.38 -15.76
C MET A 99 8.18 -10.53 -14.35
N ILE A 100 7.67 -9.69 -13.46
CA ILE A 100 7.94 -9.76 -12.02
C ILE A 100 6.82 -10.54 -11.35
N VAL A 101 7.23 -11.43 -10.44
CA VAL A 101 6.34 -12.16 -9.53
C VAL A 101 6.66 -11.68 -8.11
N ALA A 102 5.69 -11.06 -7.45
CA ALA A 102 5.87 -10.46 -6.14
C ALA A 102 4.69 -10.78 -5.21
N PRO A 103 4.82 -10.54 -3.88
CA PRO A 103 3.66 -10.65 -2.99
C PRO A 103 2.52 -9.76 -3.49
N GLY A 104 1.29 -10.22 -3.35
CA GLY A 104 0.11 -9.43 -3.65
C GLY A 104 0.12 -8.09 -2.90
N LEU A 105 -0.31 -7.04 -3.57
CA LEU A 105 -0.33 -5.70 -2.99
C LEU A 105 -1.38 -5.62 -1.87
N VAL A 106 -1.10 -4.80 -0.87
CA VAL A 106 -1.95 -4.54 0.29
C VAL A 106 -2.26 -3.05 0.35
N ASP A 107 -3.53 -2.69 0.32
CA ASP A 107 -3.96 -1.31 0.47
C ASP A 107 -4.72 -1.12 1.77
N VAL A 108 -4.18 -0.30 2.65
CA VAL A 108 -4.75 -0.08 3.98
C VAL A 108 -5.72 1.10 4.04
N HIS A 109 -6.00 1.74 2.88
CA HIS A 109 -6.82 2.93 2.82
C HIS A 109 -7.69 2.96 1.55
N VAL A 110 -8.89 2.38 1.61
CA VAL A 110 -9.85 2.38 0.51
C VAL A 110 -11.28 2.69 0.96
N HIS A 111 -12.08 3.27 0.04
CA HIS A 111 -13.50 3.60 0.26
C HIS A 111 -14.38 2.82 -0.71
N PHE A 112 -14.86 1.67 -0.32
CA PHE A 112 -15.80 0.89 -1.15
C PHE A 112 -17.24 1.38 -1.05
N ARG A 113 -17.51 2.43 -0.25
CA ARG A 113 -18.80 3.14 -0.19
C ARG A 113 -20.00 2.26 0.22
N ASP A 114 -19.79 1.04 0.61
CA ASP A 114 -20.78 0.03 0.97
C ASP A 114 -20.58 -0.36 2.45
N PRO A 115 -21.62 -0.24 3.27
CA PRO A 115 -23.03 0.06 2.96
C PRO A 115 -23.36 1.52 2.66
N GLY A 116 -24.45 1.73 1.93
CA GLY A 116 -25.23 2.96 1.89
C GLY A 116 -24.93 3.95 0.76
N LEU A 117 -23.74 3.89 0.13
CA LEU A 117 -23.39 4.76 -0.99
C LEU A 117 -23.02 3.95 -2.25
N THR A 118 -23.68 2.81 -2.42
CA THR A 118 -23.39 1.79 -3.44
C THR A 118 -23.59 2.26 -4.88
N TYR A 119 -24.16 3.43 -5.08
CA TYR A 119 -24.22 4.06 -6.41
C TYR A 119 -22.86 4.58 -6.90
N LYS A 120 -21.94 4.88 -5.97
CA LYS A 120 -20.56 5.30 -6.31
C LYS A 120 -19.62 4.11 -6.49
N GLU A 121 -19.71 3.14 -5.57
CA GLU A 121 -18.93 1.93 -5.51
C GLU A 121 -19.60 0.93 -4.59
N ASP A 122 -19.38 -0.37 -4.77
CA ASP A 122 -19.72 -1.40 -3.80
C ASP A 122 -18.51 -2.32 -3.56
N ILE A 123 -18.60 -3.15 -2.51
CA ILE A 123 -17.52 -4.08 -2.13
C ILE A 123 -17.12 -4.99 -3.30
N ARG A 124 -18.05 -5.42 -4.12
CA ARG A 124 -17.77 -6.34 -5.23
C ARG A 124 -17.03 -5.65 -6.37
N THR A 125 -17.44 -4.43 -6.76
CA THR A 125 -16.78 -3.70 -7.85
C THR A 125 -15.45 -3.10 -7.39
N GLY A 126 -15.35 -2.61 -6.15
CA GLY A 126 -14.09 -2.19 -5.56
C GLY A 126 -13.07 -3.33 -5.44
N ALA A 127 -13.53 -4.55 -5.07
CA ALA A 127 -12.67 -5.71 -5.05
C ALA A 127 -12.16 -6.13 -6.45
N LYS A 128 -12.96 -5.94 -7.51
CA LYS A 128 -12.49 -6.14 -8.89
C LYS A 128 -11.45 -5.10 -9.30
N ALA A 129 -11.67 -3.84 -8.95
CA ALA A 129 -10.70 -2.77 -9.18
C ALA A 129 -9.38 -3.05 -8.44
N ALA A 130 -9.45 -3.53 -7.20
CA ALA A 130 -8.30 -3.95 -6.42
C ALA A 130 -7.55 -5.11 -7.11
N ALA A 131 -8.26 -6.17 -7.50
CA ALA A 131 -7.67 -7.31 -8.20
C ALA A 131 -6.97 -6.89 -9.50
N LYS A 132 -7.58 -6.01 -10.31
CA LYS A 132 -6.97 -5.48 -11.54
C LYS A 132 -5.73 -4.62 -11.24
N GLY A 133 -5.71 -3.94 -10.10
CA GLY A 133 -4.55 -3.18 -9.63
C GLY A 133 -3.42 -4.01 -9.01
N GLY A 134 -3.60 -5.33 -8.85
CA GLY A 134 -2.60 -6.22 -8.22
C GLY A 134 -2.78 -6.40 -6.73
N PHE A 135 -3.84 -5.83 -6.13
CA PHE A 135 -4.11 -5.93 -4.71
C PHE A 135 -4.86 -7.22 -4.36
N THR A 136 -4.32 -7.95 -3.40
CA THR A 136 -4.92 -9.17 -2.84
C THR A 136 -5.60 -8.91 -1.51
N THR A 137 -5.27 -7.80 -0.86
CA THR A 137 -5.83 -7.41 0.44
C THR A 137 -6.10 -5.92 0.46
N VAL A 138 -7.26 -5.53 0.96
CA VAL A 138 -7.64 -4.13 1.19
C VAL A 138 -8.27 -3.94 2.56
N VAL A 139 -8.06 -2.76 3.17
CA VAL A 139 -8.71 -2.34 4.41
C VAL A 139 -9.62 -1.15 4.10
N CYS A 140 -10.93 -1.36 4.26
CA CYS A 140 -11.94 -0.34 4.04
C CYS A 140 -12.01 0.65 5.21
N MET A 141 -12.16 1.94 4.89
CA MET A 141 -12.42 2.98 5.87
C MET A 141 -13.86 2.91 6.40
N ALA A 142 -14.05 3.43 7.63
CA ALA A 142 -15.28 3.26 8.40
C ALA A 142 -16.39 4.27 8.03
N ASN A 143 -16.14 5.23 7.13
CA ASN A 143 -17.05 6.34 6.79
C ASN A 143 -18.19 5.97 5.81
N THR A 144 -18.81 4.85 6.05
CA THR A 144 -19.99 4.33 5.30
C THR A 144 -21.32 4.87 5.86
N LYS A 145 -22.46 4.40 5.34
CA LYS A 145 -23.82 4.73 5.83
C LYS A 145 -24.66 3.46 5.98
N PRO A 146 -24.84 2.93 7.19
CA PRO A 146 -24.34 3.46 8.48
C PRO A 146 -22.81 3.40 8.59
N ILE A 147 -22.27 4.17 9.54
CA ILE A 147 -20.85 4.17 9.89
C ILE A 147 -20.48 2.81 10.50
N VAL A 148 -19.23 2.34 10.28
CA VAL A 148 -18.73 1.10 10.90
C VAL A 148 -18.28 1.41 12.35
N ASP A 149 -19.24 1.69 13.23
CA ASP A 149 -19.03 1.97 14.66
C ASP A 149 -19.65 0.94 15.59
N ASN A 150 -20.16 -0.15 15.02
CA ASN A 150 -20.83 -1.23 15.72
C ASN A 150 -20.59 -2.58 15.01
N LYS A 151 -20.82 -3.69 15.74
CA LYS A 151 -20.54 -5.06 15.25
C LYS A 151 -21.41 -5.47 14.07
N GLU A 152 -22.64 -4.96 13.98
CA GLU A 152 -23.58 -5.30 12.88
C GLU A 152 -23.07 -4.76 11.55
N THR A 153 -22.72 -3.48 11.52
CA THR A 153 -22.17 -2.85 10.30
C THR A 153 -20.82 -3.44 9.92
N LEU A 154 -19.92 -3.69 10.88
CA LEU A 154 -18.65 -4.34 10.64
C LEU A 154 -18.85 -5.73 10.04
N SER A 155 -19.72 -6.57 10.64
CA SER A 155 -20.01 -7.91 10.14
C SER A 155 -20.55 -7.90 8.72
N TYR A 156 -21.41 -6.93 8.38
CA TYR A 156 -21.90 -6.77 7.01
C TYR A 156 -20.74 -6.59 6.02
N VAL A 157 -19.82 -5.66 6.29
CA VAL A 157 -18.66 -5.41 5.37
C VAL A 157 -17.80 -6.66 5.21
N LEU A 158 -17.48 -7.34 6.32
CA LEU A 158 -16.67 -8.54 6.31
C LEU A 158 -17.35 -9.71 5.56
N GLU A 159 -18.66 -9.89 5.75
CA GLU A 159 -19.41 -10.97 5.07
C GLU A 159 -19.59 -10.69 3.57
N GLU A 160 -19.82 -9.44 3.14
CA GLU A 160 -19.81 -9.10 1.72
C GLU A 160 -18.40 -9.23 1.12
N GLY A 161 -17.36 -8.87 1.88
CA GLY A 161 -15.95 -9.06 1.48
C GLY A 161 -15.61 -10.52 1.20
N LYS A 162 -16.06 -11.46 2.03
CA LYS A 162 -15.83 -12.91 1.82
C LYS A 162 -16.41 -13.45 0.52
N LYS A 163 -17.36 -12.75 -0.11
CA LYS A 163 -17.98 -13.13 -1.39
C LYS A 163 -17.18 -12.66 -2.60
N THR A 164 -16.11 -11.90 -2.38
CA THR A 164 -15.21 -11.41 -3.42
C THR A 164 -14.06 -12.39 -3.67
N GLY A 165 -13.18 -12.07 -4.61
CA GLY A 165 -12.00 -12.88 -4.89
C GLY A 165 -10.76 -12.53 -4.07
N ILE A 166 -10.79 -11.41 -3.30
CA ILE A 166 -9.67 -10.90 -2.51
C ILE A 166 -10.02 -10.81 -1.03
N HIS A 167 -9.02 -10.50 -0.18
CA HIS A 167 -9.25 -10.25 1.23
C HIS A 167 -9.73 -8.81 1.43
N VAL A 168 -10.99 -8.64 1.83
CA VAL A 168 -11.57 -7.34 2.18
C VAL A 168 -11.72 -7.28 3.70
N LEU A 169 -10.95 -6.40 4.31
CA LEU A 169 -10.97 -6.08 5.74
C LEU A 169 -11.60 -4.71 5.94
N SER A 170 -11.85 -4.32 7.19
CA SER A 170 -12.37 -3.00 7.52
C SER A 170 -11.78 -2.47 8.82
N CYS A 171 -11.41 -1.20 8.85
CA CYS A 171 -11.33 -0.45 10.08
C CYS A 171 -12.73 -0.20 10.65
N ALA A 172 -12.80 0.01 11.96
CA ALA A 172 -13.97 0.59 12.63
C ALA A 172 -13.69 2.07 12.99
N ALA A 173 -14.76 2.81 13.25
CA ALA A 173 -14.62 4.20 13.71
C ALA A 173 -14.04 4.27 15.12
N VAL A 174 -13.16 5.22 15.38
CA VAL A 174 -12.63 5.51 16.73
C VAL A 174 -13.74 5.98 17.66
N SER A 175 -14.65 6.82 17.16
CA SER A 175 -15.72 7.40 17.96
C SER A 175 -17.10 7.07 17.40
N MET A 176 -18.09 6.93 18.30
CA MET A 176 -19.49 6.71 17.95
C MET A 176 -19.99 7.80 17.00
N GLY A 177 -20.43 7.38 15.79
CA GLY A 177 -20.94 8.29 14.76
C GLY A 177 -19.93 9.32 14.26
N PHE A 178 -18.62 9.10 14.44
CA PHE A 178 -17.55 10.06 14.14
C PHE A 178 -17.68 11.41 14.86
N LYS A 179 -18.26 11.44 16.06
CA LYS A 179 -18.54 12.69 16.79
C LYS A 179 -17.36 13.17 17.65
N GLY A 180 -16.36 12.32 17.90
CA GLY A 180 -15.22 12.65 18.78
C GLY A 180 -15.61 12.90 20.24
N GLN A 181 -16.69 12.26 20.73
CA GLN A 181 -17.23 12.47 22.07
C GLN A 181 -17.24 11.20 22.92
N GLU A 182 -17.46 10.05 22.30
CA GLU A 182 -17.55 8.74 22.94
C GLU A 182 -16.76 7.74 22.10
N LEU A 183 -15.88 6.97 22.74
CA LEU A 183 -15.18 5.87 22.07
C LEU A 183 -16.15 4.76 21.68
N THR A 184 -15.87 4.11 20.57
CA THR A 184 -16.56 2.85 20.23
C THR A 184 -16.14 1.73 21.20
N ASP A 185 -16.86 0.63 21.20
CA ASP A 185 -16.44 -0.62 21.89
C ASP A 185 -15.27 -1.24 21.12
N MET A 186 -14.07 -0.64 21.25
CA MET A 186 -12.88 -1.03 20.48
C MET A 186 -12.52 -2.49 20.73
N GLU A 187 -12.55 -2.97 21.96
CA GLU A 187 -12.26 -4.37 22.29
C GLU A 187 -13.27 -5.33 21.64
N GLY A 188 -14.55 -5.00 21.73
CA GLY A 188 -15.60 -5.80 21.13
C GLY A 188 -15.60 -5.77 19.60
N LEU A 189 -15.16 -4.66 18.98
CA LEU A 189 -15.00 -4.54 17.52
C LEU A 189 -13.78 -5.31 17.02
N LEU A 190 -12.65 -5.28 17.73
CA LEU A 190 -11.48 -6.13 17.42
C LEU A 190 -11.86 -7.61 17.50
N ALA A 191 -12.56 -8.03 18.56
CA ALA A 191 -13.05 -9.41 18.70
C ALA A 191 -14.02 -9.81 17.58
N ALA A 192 -14.72 -8.84 16.97
CA ALA A 192 -15.60 -9.05 15.82
C ALA A 192 -14.85 -9.00 14.45
N GLY A 193 -13.55 -8.70 14.45
CA GLY A 193 -12.72 -8.74 13.27
C GLY A 193 -12.36 -7.39 12.65
N ALA A 194 -12.50 -6.27 13.37
CA ALA A 194 -11.96 -5.00 12.91
C ALA A 194 -10.44 -5.09 12.73
N ALA A 195 -9.91 -4.58 11.62
CA ALA A 195 -8.48 -4.58 11.33
C ALA A 195 -7.73 -3.52 12.15
N GLY A 196 -8.39 -2.43 12.50
CA GLY A 196 -7.89 -1.28 13.23
C GLY A 196 -8.99 -0.25 13.39
N PHE A 197 -8.63 0.98 13.73
CA PHE A 197 -9.61 2.06 13.92
C PHE A 197 -9.17 3.31 13.17
N THR A 198 -10.17 4.11 12.75
CA THR A 198 -9.92 5.32 11.95
C THR A 198 -10.93 6.41 12.27
N ASP A 199 -10.52 7.66 12.04
CA ASP A 199 -11.40 8.83 11.97
C ASP A 199 -11.55 9.38 10.54
N ASP A 200 -11.13 8.62 9.56
CA ASP A 200 -10.95 9.08 8.18
C ASP A 200 -12.09 9.94 7.65
N GLY A 201 -11.69 11.08 7.08
CA GLY A 201 -12.56 12.13 6.55
C GLY A 201 -13.22 13.01 7.61
N ILE A 202 -13.13 12.69 8.92
CA ILE A 202 -13.71 13.50 10.01
C ILE A 202 -12.70 13.57 11.17
N PRO A 203 -11.65 14.42 11.06
CA PRO A 203 -10.57 14.51 12.02
C PRO A 203 -11.04 14.76 13.46
N LEU A 204 -10.42 14.08 14.41
CA LEU A 204 -10.68 14.25 15.84
C LEU A 204 -9.96 15.50 16.37
N MET A 205 -10.73 16.53 16.74
CA MET A 205 -10.18 17.83 17.11
C MET A 205 -9.80 17.93 18.58
N ASP A 206 -10.47 17.20 19.49
CA ASP A 206 -10.18 17.25 20.93
C ASP A 206 -8.96 16.38 21.26
N GLY A 207 -7.84 17.01 21.60
CA GLY A 207 -6.60 16.30 21.95
C GLY A 207 -6.72 15.41 23.19
N ALA A 208 -7.61 15.71 24.15
CA ALA A 208 -7.84 14.86 25.32
C ALA A 208 -8.57 13.56 24.89
N PHE A 209 -9.54 13.68 23.99
CA PHE A 209 -10.22 12.55 23.40
C PHE A 209 -9.27 11.67 22.57
N VAL A 210 -8.42 12.30 21.73
CA VAL A 210 -7.41 11.58 20.93
C VAL A 210 -6.43 10.84 21.85
N ARG A 211 -5.97 11.47 22.93
CA ARG A 211 -5.11 10.82 23.91
C ARG A 211 -5.77 9.59 24.54
N ALA A 212 -7.03 9.70 24.94
CA ALA A 212 -7.79 8.56 25.49
C ALA A 212 -7.96 7.43 24.46
N ALA A 213 -8.21 7.77 23.19
CA ALA A 213 -8.28 6.79 22.11
C ALA A 213 -6.94 6.06 21.89
N MET A 214 -5.83 6.81 21.93
CA MET A 214 -4.49 6.25 21.79
C MET A 214 -4.09 5.38 23.00
N GLU A 215 -4.46 5.76 24.23
CA GLU A 215 -4.26 4.90 25.42
C GLU A 215 -4.99 3.58 25.29
N GLU A 216 -6.24 3.61 24.82
CA GLU A 216 -7.03 2.39 24.61
C GLU A 216 -6.45 1.54 23.47
N ALA A 217 -6.04 2.14 22.36
CA ALA A 217 -5.39 1.42 21.27
C ALA A 217 -4.06 0.77 21.68
N ALA A 218 -3.27 1.47 22.50
CA ALA A 218 -2.03 0.91 23.07
C ALA A 218 -2.32 -0.29 23.98
N ARG A 219 -3.38 -0.21 24.82
CA ARG A 219 -3.82 -1.32 25.67
C ARG A 219 -4.22 -2.55 24.86
N LEU A 220 -4.88 -2.33 23.73
CA LEU A 220 -5.40 -3.39 22.85
C LEU A 220 -4.37 -3.86 21.81
N ASP A 221 -3.19 -3.23 21.75
CA ASP A 221 -2.14 -3.49 20.74
C ASP A 221 -2.69 -3.43 19.30
N THR A 222 -3.46 -2.38 19.00
CA THR A 222 -4.07 -2.13 17.69
C THR A 222 -3.60 -0.81 17.09
N VAL A 223 -3.85 -0.63 15.78
CA VAL A 223 -3.49 0.58 15.04
C VAL A 223 -4.64 1.58 15.03
N LEU A 224 -4.31 2.87 15.20
CA LEU A 224 -5.16 4.00 14.86
C LEU A 224 -4.65 4.66 13.58
N SER A 225 -5.52 4.86 12.61
CA SER A 225 -5.18 5.48 11.32
C SER A 225 -5.97 6.78 11.18
N PHE A 226 -5.27 7.93 11.14
CA PHE A 226 -5.85 9.26 11.30
C PHE A 226 -5.71 10.14 10.07
N HIS A 227 -6.84 10.78 9.71
CA HIS A 227 -6.91 11.84 8.72
C HIS A 227 -6.58 13.18 9.38
N GLU A 228 -5.49 13.80 8.95
CA GLU A 228 -4.91 14.94 9.64
C GLU A 228 -5.19 16.27 8.92
N GLU A 229 -6.36 16.84 9.11
CA GLU A 229 -6.69 18.17 8.60
C GLU A 229 -7.48 19.00 9.61
N ASP A 230 -6.84 20.00 10.23
CA ASP A 230 -7.49 20.93 11.15
C ASP A 230 -8.47 21.86 10.42
N LYS A 231 -9.76 21.58 10.60
CA LYS A 231 -10.86 22.34 9.98
C LYS A 231 -10.87 23.83 10.33
N ALA A 232 -10.22 24.25 11.41
CA ALA A 232 -10.16 25.66 11.79
C ALA A 232 -9.39 26.51 10.77
N PHE A 233 -8.45 25.90 10.03
CA PHE A 233 -7.67 26.59 9.00
C PHE A 233 -8.26 26.48 7.60
N ILE A 234 -9.26 25.63 7.37
CA ILE A 234 -9.79 25.32 6.06
C ILE A 234 -11.07 26.09 5.80
N LYS A 235 -11.18 26.76 4.63
CA LYS A 235 -12.45 27.32 4.15
C LYS A 235 -13.05 26.47 3.03
N GLU A 236 -12.24 26.15 2.05
CA GLU A 236 -12.61 25.27 0.93
C GLU A 236 -11.63 24.10 0.91
N ASN A 237 -12.09 22.90 1.24
CA ASN A 237 -11.22 21.73 1.24
C ASN A 237 -10.93 21.17 -0.16
N GLY A 238 -9.91 20.33 -0.26
CA GLY A 238 -9.57 19.61 -1.49
C GLY A 238 -8.82 20.42 -2.54
N ILE A 239 -8.43 21.67 -2.21
CA ILE A 239 -7.61 22.55 -3.05
C ILE A 239 -6.57 23.19 -2.16
N ASN A 240 -5.29 23.12 -2.54
CA ASN A 240 -4.21 23.75 -1.80
C ASN A 240 -4.39 25.26 -1.70
N HIS A 241 -4.19 25.84 -0.52
CA HIS A 241 -4.10 27.29 -0.37
C HIS A 241 -2.73 27.78 -0.86
N GLY A 242 -2.72 28.37 -2.05
CA GLY A 242 -1.50 28.80 -2.73
C GLY A 242 -1.80 29.44 -4.09
N LYS A 243 -0.83 29.42 -4.98
CA LYS A 243 -0.90 30.11 -6.29
C LYS A 243 -2.11 29.72 -7.14
N VAL A 244 -2.51 28.44 -7.07
CA VAL A 244 -3.63 27.92 -7.87
C VAL A 244 -4.95 28.39 -7.28
N SER A 245 -5.15 28.25 -5.97
CA SER A 245 -6.35 28.72 -5.29
C SER A 245 -6.54 30.25 -5.41
N ASP A 246 -5.45 31.03 -5.33
CA ASP A 246 -5.49 32.48 -5.52
C ASP A 246 -6.01 32.86 -6.91
N LYS A 247 -5.51 32.19 -7.97
CA LYS A 247 -5.99 32.40 -9.36
C LYS A 247 -7.46 32.03 -9.54
N LEU A 248 -7.93 31.04 -8.79
CA LEU A 248 -9.31 30.59 -8.81
C LEU A 248 -10.25 31.43 -7.91
N GLY A 249 -9.69 32.34 -7.10
CA GLY A 249 -10.45 33.11 -6.11
C GLY A 249 -10.98 32.26 -4.95
N ILE A 250 -10.30 31.14 -4.64
CA ILE A 250 -10.66 30.18 -3.60
C ILE A 250 -9.63 30.24 -2.50
N TYR A 251 -10.06 30.23 -1.22
CA TYR A 251 -9.10 30.24 -0.12
C TYR A 251 -8.30 28.92 -0.01
N GLY A 252 -8.99 27.79 -0.13
CA GLY A 252 -8.35 26.48 -0.08
C GLY A 252 -8.00 25.97 1.32
N SER A 253 -7.24 24.86 1.36
CA SER A 253 -6.72 24.19 2.55
C SER A 253 -5.21 24.44 2.65
N PRO A 254 -4.72 25.25 3.61
CA PRO A 254 -3.29 25.47 3.79
C PRO A 254 -2.60 24.22 4.37
N ALA A 255 -1.33 24.02 4.06
CA ALA A 255 -0.53 22.92 4.60
C ALA A 255 -0.53 22.92 6.15
N LEU A 256 -0.62 24.10 6.78
CA LEU A 256 -0.73 24.24 8.24
C LEU A 256 -1.88 23.41 8.84
N ALA A 257 -2.96 23.20 8.11
CA ALA A 257 -4.09 22.38 8.58
C ALA A 257 -3.66 20.94 8.83
N GLU A 258 -2.82 20.38 7.96
CA GLU A 258 -2.23 19.03 8.11
C GLU A 258 -1.07 19.07 9.13
N ASP A 259 -0.12 19.96 8.96
CA ASP A 259 1.09 20.04 9.78
C ASP A 259 0.79 20.11 11.28
N SER A 260 -0.25 20.87 11.67
CA SER A 260 -0.61 21.08 13.07
C SER A 260 -1.19 19.84 13.74
N LEU A 261 -2.03 19.07 13.04
CA LEU A 261 -2.58 17.83 13.59
C LEU A 261 -1.56 16.69 13.58
N VAL A 262 -0.78 16.55 12.50
CA VAL A 262 0.32 15.58 12.44
C VAL A 262 1.29 15.80 13.60
N ALA A 263 1.69 17.04 13.88
CA ALA A 263 2.58 17.36 15.01
C ALA A 263 1.94 16.99 16.35
N ARG A 264 0.65 17.32 16.56
CA ARG A 264 -0.11 17.00 17.78
C ARG A 264 -0.15 15.48 18.00
N ASP A 265 -0.54 14.72 16.98
CA ASP A 265 -0.84 13.30 17.14
C ASP A 265 0.43 12.45 17.19
N CYS A 266 1.48 12.87 16.52
CA CYS A 266 2.83 12.34 16.72
C CYS A 266 3.30 12.47 18.19
N MET A 267 3.05 13.60 18.83
CA MET A 267 3.45 13.82 20.24
C MET A 267 2.57 13.04 21.22
N ILE A 268 1.27 12.89 20.93
CA ILE A 268 0.38 12.06 21.74
C ILE A 268 0.76 10.57 21.59
N ALA A 269 1.10 10.12 20.38
CA ALA A 269 1.58 8.77 20.14
C ALA A 269 2.88 8.46 20.91
N LEU A 270 3.79 9.45 21.00
CA LEU A 270 5.02 9.35 21.80
C LEU A 270 4.72 9.20 23.30
N ASP A 271 3.77 9.98 23.82
CA ASP A 271 3.37 9.96 25.25
C ASP A 271 2.66 8.65 25.63
N THR A 272 1.76 8.16 24.78
CA THR A 272 0.92 6.99 25.05
C THR A 272 1.53 5.65 24.66
N GLY A 273 2.52 5.67 23.76
CA GLY A 273 3.10 4.46 23.17
C GLY A 273 2.18 3.74 22.18
N ALA A 274 1.12 4.38 21.72
CA ALA A 274 0.20 3.86 20.72
C ALA A 274 0.88 3.71 19.36
N THR A 275 0.43 2.73 18.58
CA THR A 275 0.77 2.59 17.16
C THR A 275 -0.21 3.43 16.35
N VAL A 276 0.31 4.46 15.69
CA VAL A 276 -0.48 5.41 14.90
C VAL A 276 0.00 5.41 13.46
N ASP A 277 -0.94 5.45 12.54
CA ASP A 277 -0.72 5.65 11.11
C ASP A 277 -1.24 7.03 10.72
N ILE A 278 -0.36 7.86 10.17
CA ILE A 278 -0.71 9.16 9.60
C ILE A 278 -1.08 8.94 8.14
N GLN A 279 -2.37 9.10 7.86
CA GLN A 279 -2.92 8.83 6.53
C GLN A 279 -2.42 9.85 5.49
N HIS A 280 -2.28 9.38 4.24
CA HIS A 280 -2.11 10.17 3.00
C HIS A 280 -1.38 11.53 3.17
N ILE A 281 -0.20 11.55 3.79
CA ILE A 281 0.60 12.77 3.98
C ILE A 281 0.77 13.50 2.64
N SER A 282 0.48 14.81 2.63
CA SER A 282 0.59 15.68 1.46
C SER A 282 1.61 16.80 1.62
N SER A 283 1.88 17.25 2.85
CA SER A 283 2.80 18.34 3.17
C SER A 283 4.21 17.85 3.48
N GLY A 284 5.21 18.54 2.92
CA GLY A 284 6.61 18.26 3.25
C GLY A 284 6.95 18.53 4.71
N HIS A 285 6.31 19.49 5.38
CA HIS A 285 6.52 19.74 6.80
C HIS A 285 5.97 18.61 7.66
N SER A 286 4.84 18.01 7.29
CA SER A 286 4.30 16.83 7.96
C SER A 286 5.28 15.66 7.93
N VAL A 287 6.01 15.46 6.81
CA VAL A 287 7.10 14.47 6.73
C VAL A 287 8.17 14.73 7.79
N GLU A 288 8.58 16.00 7.99
CA GLU A 288 9.56 16.35 9.01
C GLU A 288 9.04 16.09 10.44
N MET A 289 7.75 16.31 10.70
CA MET A 289 7.14 16.00 12.00
C MET A 289 7.17 14.49 12.28
N VAL A 290 6.79 13.67 11.30
CA VAL A 290 6.87 12.21 11.42
C VAL A 290 8.32 11.74 11.61
N ARG A 291 9.28 12.30 10.85
CA ARG A 291 10.70 11.98 10.99
C ARG A 291 11.21 12.28 12.41
N LEU A 292 10.84 13.42 12.96
CA LEU A 292 11.19 13.81 14.34
C LEU A 292 10.55 12.86 15.35
N ALA A 293 9.26 12.54 15.20
CA ALA A 293 8.54 11.65 16.12
C ALA A 293 9.17 10.25 16.14
N LYS A 294 9.49 9.67 14.97
CA LYS A 294 10.20 8.39 14.87
C LYS A 294 11.56 8.43 15.53
N LYS A 295 12.33 9.53 15.34
CA LYS A 295 13.62 9.73 16.01
C LYS A 295 13.52 9.79 17.53
N LEU A 296 12.41 10.31 18.05
CA LEU A 296 12.11 10.36 19.48
C LEU A 296 11.59 9.02 20.04
N GLY A 297 11.28 8.05 19.19
CA GLY A 297 10.84 6.71 19.57
C GLY A 297 9.32 6.50 19.54
N ALA A 298 8.55 7.43 18.94
CA ALA A 298 7.12 7.23 18.72
C ALA A 298 6.87 6.10 17.70
N LYS A 299 5.84 5.30 17.93
CA LYS A 299 5.41 4.22 17.01
C LYS A 299 4.47 4.79 15.93
N VAL A 300 5.00 5.75 15.17
CA VAL A 300 4.26 6.41 14.10
C VAL A 300 4.64 5.77 12.77
N TRP A 301 3.64 5.43 11.98
CA TRP A 301 3.71 5.03 10.58
C TRP A 301 3.11 6.15 9.73
N ALA A 302 3.43 6.17 8.45
CA ALA A 302 2.92 7.19 7.55
C ALA A 302 2.66 6.62 6.16
N GLU A 303 1.55 7.03 5.57
CA GLU A 303 1.16 6.72 4.20
C GLU A 303 1.41 7.92 3.27
N VAL A 304 1.64 7.63 2.00
CA VAL A 304 1.49 8.61 0.91
C VAL A 304 0.71 7.97 -0.22
N THR A 305 -0.10 8.76 -0.91
CA THR A 305 -0.86 8.23 -2.04
C THR A 305 -0.11 8.36 -3.37
N PRO A 306 -0.43 7.52 -4.37
CA PRO A 306 0.14 7.63 -5.71
C PRO A 306 -0.06 9.01 -6.34
N HIS A 307 -1.19 9.67 -6.10
CA HIS A 307 -1.47 10.98 -6.65
C HIS A 307 -0.64 12.09 -5.99
N HIS A 308 -0.32 12.00 -4.70
CA HIS A 308 0.49 13.01 -4.01
C HIS A 308 1.97 12.99 -4.42
N PHE A 309 2.57 11.84 -4.73
CA PHE A 309 3.93 11.82 -5.26
C PHE A 309 4.01 12.00 -6.78
N THR A 310 2.87 12.00 -7.50
CA THR A 310 2.82 12.15 -8.96
C THR A 310 2.44 13.56 -9.40
N LEU A 311 1.42 14.14 -8.77
CA LEU A 311 0.78 15.40 -9.19
C LEU A 311 1.10 16.54 -8.22
N THR A 312 0.90 17.78 -8.70
CA THR A 312 0.97 19.00 -7.90
C THR A 312 -0.35 19.78 -7.99
N GLU A 313 -0.46 20.86 -7.23
CA GLU A 313 -1.63 21.78 -7.26
C GLU A 313 -1.99 22.25 -8.67
N ASP A 314 -1.01 22.30 -9.60
CA ASP A 314 -1.24 22.70 -10.99
C ASP A 314 -2.20 21.75 -11.74
N ALA A 315 -2.31 20.49 -11.31
CA ALA A 315 -3.24 19.52 -11.88
C ALA A 315 -4.70 19.99 -11.81
N VAL A 316 -5.05 20.83 -10.83
CA VAL A 316 -6.40 21.40 -10.71
C VAL A 316 -6.76 22.28 -11.91
N HIS A 317 -5.79 22.99 -12.50
CA HIS A 317 -6.02 23.78 -13.72
C HIS A 317 -6.31 22.92 -14.93
N ILE A 318 -5.73 21.72 -14.99
CA ILE A 318 -5.81 20.81 -16.14
C ILE A 318 -7.05 19.93 -16.03
N HIS A 319 -7.28 19.34 -14.86
CA HIS A 319 -8.26 18.29 -14.63
C HIS A 319 -9.47 18.73 -13.79
N GLY A 320 -9.47 19.98 -13.30
CA GLY A 320 -10.58 20.52 -12.51
C GLY A 320 -10.90 19.66 -11.28
N THR A 321 -12.17 19.26 -11.17
CA THR A 321 -12.67 18.44 -10.06
C THR A 321 -12.04 17.05 -9.98
N LEU A 322 -11.52 16.49 -11.08
CA LEU A 322 -10.83 15.21 -11.07
C LEU A 322 -9.48 15.27 -10.34
N ALA A 323 -8.92 16.49 -10.16
CA ALA A 323 -7.72 16.73 -9.35
C ALA A 323 -8.04 17.35 -7.97
N LYS A 324 -9.33 17.32 -7.56
CA LYS A 324 -9.76 17.72 -6.23
C LYS A 324 -9.76 16.53 -5.29
N MET A 325 -8.90 16.54 -4.28
CA MET A 325 -8.75 15.48 -3.26
C MET A 325 -8.44 16.05 -1.89
N ASN A 326 -8.52 15.24 -0.85
CA ASN A 326 -8.41 15.64 0.53
C ASN A 326 -7.52 14.65 1.30
N PRO A 327 -6.32 15.08 1.78
CA PRO A 327 -5.73 16.42 1.65
C PRO A 327 -5.42 16.78 0.19
N PRO A 328 -5.28 18.10 -0.13
CA PRO A 328 -5.10 18.53 -1.51
C PRO A 328 -3.72 18.21 -2.06
N LEU A 329 -3.61 18.15 -3.39
CA LEU A 329 -2.32 18.19 -4.08
C LEU A 329 -1.60 19.49 -3.72
N ARG A 330 -0.33 19.37 -3.30
CA ARG A 330 0.49 20.47 -2.82
C ARG A 330 1.46 20.96 -3.90
N THR A 331 2.46 21.73 -3.47
CA THR A 331 3.49 22.28 -4.35
C THR A 331 4.48 21.21 -4.83
N GLU A 332 5.28 21.55 -5.85
CA GLU A 332 6.37 20.68 -6.29
C GLU A 332 7.41 20.44 -5.17
N GLN A 333 7.63 21.43 -4.30
CA GLN A 333 8.53 21.27 -3.15
C GLN A 333 8.00 20.20 -2.20
N ASP A 334 6.70 20.24 -1.87
CA ASP A 334 6.06 19.20 -1.03
C ASP A 334 6.19 17.84 -1.68
N ARG A 335 5.86 17.72 -2.98
CA ARG A 335 5.97 16.47 -3.72
C ARG A 335 7.39 15.86 -3.66
N GLN A 336 8.43 16.68 -3.78
CA GLN A 336 9.81 16.22 -3.65
C GLN A 336 10.11 15.75 -2.21
N MET A 337 9.62 16.45 -1.20
CA MET A 337 9.81 16.03 0.20
C MET A 337 9.09 14.73 0.52
N LEU A 338 7.92 14.45 -0.10
CA LEU A 338 7.25 13.15 -0.01
C LEU A 338 8.12 12.02 -0.61
N ILE A 339 8.70 12.26 -1.79
CA ILE A 339 9.60 11.30 -2.44
C ILE A 339 10.84 11.04 -1.58
N GLU A 340 11.45 12.07 -1.01
CA GLU A 340 12.58 11.89 -0.08
C GLU A 340 12.16 11.12 1.19
N GLY A 341 10.95 11.38 1.73
CA GLY A 341 10.39 10.62 2.85
C GLY A 341 10.17 9.14 2.52
N LEU A 342 9.79 8.81 1.29
CA LEU A 342 9.72 7.42 0.82
C LEU A 342 11.11 6.78 0.73
N LYS A 343 12.12 7.52 0.26
CA LYS A 343 13.50 7.03 0.09
C LYS A 343 14.19 6.74 1.41
N ASP A 344 14.03 7.62 2.38
CA ASP A 344 14.71 7.51 3.69
C ASP A 344 13.94 6.67 4.72
N GLY A 345 12.72 6.21 4.37
CA GLY A 345 11.88 5.39 5.25
C GLY A 345 11.08 6.17 6.28
N THR A 346 11.04 7.50 6.19
CA THR A 346 10.12 8.32 7.01
C THR A 346 8.67 8.02 6.66
N ILE A 347 8.37 7.89 5.36
CA ILE A 347 7.09 7.38 4.87
C ILE A 347 7.23 5.88 4.65
N ASP A 348 6.41 5.11 5.35
CA ASP A 348 6.52 3.66 5.43
C ASP A 348 5.87 2.95 4.27
N MET A 349 4.74 3.47 3.77
CA MET A 349 3.89 2.76 2.82
C MET A 349 3.21 3.68 1.83
N ILE A 350 2.72 3.05 0.77
CA ILE A 350 1.91 3.67 -0.28
C ILE A 350 0.52 3.06 -0.16
N ALA A 351 -0.47 3.88 0.18
CA ALA A 351 -1.88 3.54 0.19
C ALA A 351 -2.63 4.43 -0.80
N THR A 352 -3.74 3.96 -1.37
CA THR A 352 -4.30 4.65 -2.54
C THR A 352 -5.25 5.79 -2.21
N ASP A 353 -5.90 5.76 -1.05
CA ASP A 353 -7.11 6.54 -0.80
C ASP A 353 -8.10 6.43 -1.98
N HIS A 354 -8.34 5.19 -2.41
CA HIS A 354 -9.30 4.92 -3.48
C HIS A 354 -10.69 5.42 -3.08
N ALA A 355 -11.07 6.58 -3.62
CA ALA A 355 -12.24 7.35 -3.22
C ALA A 355 -13.21 7.60 -4.40
N PRO A 356 -14.04 6.59 -4.74
CA PRO A 356 -14.99 6.67 -5.85
C PRO A 356 -16.07 7.72 -5.63
N HIS A 357 -16.37 8.47 -6.70
CA HIS A 357 -17.47 9.43 -6.77
C HIS A 357 -18.17 9.33 -8.13
N SER A 358 -19.50 9.53 -8.15
CA SER A 358 -20.24 9.45 -9.38
C SER A 358 -19.87 10.59 -10.35
N LYS A 359 -20.11 10.39 -11.62
CA LYS A 359 -19.87 11.40 -12.65
C LYS A 359 -20.63 12.70 -12.33
N GLU A 360 -21.89 12.58 -11.92
CA GLU A 360 -22.75 13.73 -11.59
C GLU A 360 -22.20 14.52 -10.39
N GLU A 361 -21.56 13.85 -9.43
CA GLU A 361 -20.94 14.52 -8.29
C GLU A 361 -19.68 15.28 -8.70
N LYS A 362 -18.86 14.70 -9.59
CA LYS A 362 -17.61 15.33 -10.06
C LYS A 362 -17.84 16.41 -11.12
N GLU A 363 -18.99 16.43 -11.81
CA GLU A 363 -19.39 17.49 -12.74
C GLU A 363 -19.92 18.76 -12.05
N ARG A 364 -20.06 18.76 -10.71
CA ARG A 364 -20.44 19.97 -9.95
C ARG A 364 -19.32 21.01 -9.96
N PRO A 365 -19.64 22.28 -9.64
CA PRO A 365 -18.61 23.31 -9.47
C PRO A 365 -17.50 22.87 -8.51
N LEU A 366 -16.29 23.35 -8.74
CA LEU A 366 -15.09 22.92 -8.00
C LEU A 366 -15.23 23.04 -6.47
N THR A 367 -15.91 24.08 -5.97
CA THR A 367 -16.17 24.30 -4.54
C THR A 367 -17.22 23.34 -3.94
N VAL A 368 -18.03 22.68 -4.78
CA VAL A 368 -19.15 21.82 -4.36
C VAL A 368 -18.87 20.34 -4.62
N ALA A 369 -18.09 20.05 -5.67
CA ALA A 369 -17.74 18.67 -6.01
C ALA A 369 -16.99 17.99 -4.84
N PRO A 370 -17.29 16.72 -4.53
CA PRO A 370 -16.57 16.00 -3.49
C PRO A 370 -15.11 15.78 -3.86
N SER A 371 -14.24 15.71 -2.85
CA SER A 371 -12.83 15.34 -2.98
C SER A 371 -12.68 13.84 -3.14
N GLY A 372 -11.66 13.40 -3.87
CA GLY A 372 -11.30 12.01 -4.05
C GLY A 372 -11.12 11.59 -5.51
N ILE A 373 -10.28 10.58 -5.72
CA ILE A 373 -10.02 9.95 -7.02
C ILE A 373 -9.94 8.43 -6.87
N LEU A 374 -9.99 7.73 -8.03
CA LEU A 374 -9.69 6.31 -8.08
C LEU A 374 -8.17 6.09 -8.00
N GLY A 375 -7.71 5.19 -7.15
CA GLY A 375 -6.29 4.91 -6.95
C GLY A 375 -5.86 3.49 -7.32
N LEU A 376 -6.66 2.46 -6.99
CA LEU A 376 -6.27 1.06 -7.02
C LEU A 376 -5.66 0.59 -8.36
N GLU A 377 -6.33 0.86 -9.48
CA GLU A 377 -5.95 0.31 -10.79
C GLU A 377 -4.73 0.99 -11.42
N THR A 378 -4.28 2.13 -10.87
CA THR A 378 -3.14 2.90 -11.40
C THR A 378 -1.95 2.96 -10.44
N ALA A 379 -2.11 2.54 -9.18
CA ALA A 379 -1.13 2.73 -8.12
C ALA A 379 0.24 2.12 -8.45
N LEU A 380 0.27 0.85 -8.86
CA LEU A 380 1.53 0.17 -9.20
C LEU A 380 2.25 0.86 -10.37
N ALA A 381 1.51 1.18 -11.43
CA ALA A 381 2.07 1.85 -12.60
C ALA A 381 2.61 3.25 -12.28
N LEU A 382 1.92 4.02 -11.42
CA LEU A 382 2.39 5.32 -10.94
C LEU A 382 3.64 5.18 -10.07
N GLY A 383 3.71 4.16 -9.21
CA GLY A 383 4.89 3.82 -8.42
C GLY A 383 6.10 3.47 -9.30
N ILE A 384 5.90 2.63 -10.32
CA ILE A 384 6.95 2.28 -11.28
C ILE A 384 7.41 3.52 -12.06
N THR A 385 6.46 4.29 -12.61
CA THR A 385 6.75 5.44 -13.47
C THR A 385 7.46 6.56 -12.72
N ASN A 386 7.01 6.89 -11.49
CA ASN A 386 7.47 8.07 -10.77
C ASN A 386 8.53 7.79 -9.70
N LEU A 387 8.65 6.55 -9.22
CA LEU A 387 9.60 6.22 -8.16
C LEU A 387 10.71 5.27 -8.60
N VAL A 388 10.37 4.19 -9.34
CA VAL A 388 11.37 3.18 -9.73
C VAL A 388 12.17 3.64 -10.97
N ARG A 389 11.51 4.07 -12.03
CA ARG A 389 12.21 4.47 -13.27
C ARG A 389 13.14 5.67 -13.10
N PRO A 390 12.81 6.69 -12.30
CA PRO A 390 13.74 7.77 -11.98
C PRO A 390 14.84 7.37 -10.99
N GLY A 391 14.80 6.17 -10.40
CA GLY A 391 15.80 5.67 -9.46
C GLY A 391 15.62 6.17 -8.03
N HIS A 392 14.42 6.66 -7.66
CA HIS A 392 14.11 7.03 -6.28
C HIS A 392 13.99 5.82 -5.37
N LEU A 393 13.37 4.74 -5.88
CA LEU A 393 13.24 3.44 -5.20
C LEU A 393 13.69 2.32 -6.12
N THR A 394 14.19 1.24 -5.54
CA THR A 394 14.30 -0.05 -6.23
C THR A 394 12.91 -0.72 -6.33
N MET A 395 12.76 -1.70 -7.20
CA MET A 395 11.51 -2.48 -7.29
C MET A 395 11.20 -3.20 -5.97
N SER A 396 12.22 -3.73 -5.29
CA SER A 396 12.04 -4.37 -3.98
C SER A 396 11.52 -3.38 -2.93
N GLN A 397 12.04 -2.14 -2.90
CA GLN A 397 11.54 -1.09 -2.01
C GLN A 397 10.11 -0.66 -2.34
N LEU A 398 9.74 -0.62 -3.63
CA LEU A 398 8.35 -0.36 -4.00
C LEU A 398 7.42 -1.47 -3.48
N MET A 399 7.80 -2.75 -3.66
CA MET A 399 7.03 -3.88 -3.13
C MET A 399 6.99 -3.91 -1.60
N GLU A 400 8.07 -3.50 -0.92
CA GLU A 400 8.06 -3.33 0.53
C GLU A 400 6.98 -2.34 0.97
N LYS A 401 6.88 -1.19 0.30
CA LYS A 401 5.93 -0.11 0.64
C LYS A 401 4.49 -0.41 0.23
N MET A 402 4.27 -1.24 -0.78
CA MET A 402 2.93 -1.57 -1.28
C MET A 402 2.42 -2.93 -0.82
N SER A 403 3.21 -3.72 -0.11
CA SER A 403 2.81 -5.06 0.34
C SER A 403 3.27 -5.36 1.75
N LEU A 404 4.59 -5.41 1.99
CA LEU A 404 5.15 -5.89 3.26
C LEU A 404 4.86 -4.94 4.43
N ASN A 405 5.10 -3.64 4.27
CA ASN A 405 4.93 -2.67 5.35
C ASN A 405 3.47 -2.49 5.76
N PRO A 406 2.49 -2.32 4.85
CA PRO A 406 1.08 -2.30 5.23
C PRO A 406 0.65 -3.60 5.91
N ALA A 407 1.14 -4.77 5.45
CA ALA A 407 0.88 -6.05 6.10
C ALA A 407 1.44 -6.10 7.54
N ARG A 408 2.64 -5.58 7.75
CA ARG A 408 3.28 -5.51 9.09
C ARG A 408 2.49 -4.61 10.04
N LEU A 409 2.09 -3.43 9.59
CA LEU A 409 1.32 -2.48 10.42
C LEU A 409 0.03 -3.12 10.94
N TYR A 410 -0.73 -3.75 10.06
CA TYR A 410 -2.01 -4.37 10.39
C TYR A 410 -1.89 -5.83 10.82
N LYS A 411 -0.66 -6.35 11.02
CA LYS A 411 -0.37 -7.73 11.48
C LYS A 411 -1.03 -8.81 10.62
N LEU A 412 -1.03 -8.61 9.30
CA LEU A 412 -1.65 -9.52 8.33
C LEU A 412 -0.69 -10.65 7.94
N ASP A 413 -1.24 -11.85 7.73
CA ASP A 413 -0.48 -13.01 7.22
C ASP A 413 -0.36 -12.94 5.69
N CYS A 414 0.36 -11.91 5.18
CA CYS A 414 0.65 -11.73 3.75
C CYS A 414 1.94 -10.93 3.53
N GLY A 415 2.27 -10.56 2.29
CA GLY A 415 3.42 -9.71 1.97
C GLY A 415 4.76 -10.45 1.93
N ARG A 416 4.79 -11.79 1.89
CA ARG A 416 5.99 -12.64 1.94
C ARG A 416 6.08 -13.58 0.75
N MET A 417 7.30 -13.89 0.32
CA MET A 417 7.62 -14.83 -0.77
C MET A 417 8.46 -15.98 -0.25
N GLU A 418 7.86 -16.84 0.58
CA GLU A 418 8.51 -18.00 1.15
C GLU A 418 7.60 -19.25 1.10
N PRO A 419 8.16 -20.47 1.06
CA PRO A 419 7.36 -21.68 1.17
C PRO A 419 6.53 -21.69 2.46
N GLY A 420 5.23 -21.99 2.33
CA GLY A 420 4.26 -21.96 3.42
C GLY A 420 3.51 -20.64 3.56
N ALA A 421 3.96 -19.52 2.99
CA ALA A 421 3.21 -18.28 2.95
C ALA A 421 1.93 -18.41 2.12
N PRO A 422 0.89 -17.59 2.38
CA PRO A 422 -0.30 -17.52 1.52
C PRO A 422 0.07 -17.29 0.06
N ALA A 423 -0.65 -17.96 -0.85
CA ALA A 423 -0.48 -17.79 -2.29
C ALA A 423 -1.23 -16.53 -2.78
N ASP A 424 -0.84 -15.39 -2.25
CA ASP A 424 -1.32 -14.05 -2.58
C ASP A 424 -0.21 -13.34 -3.35
N LEU A 425 -0.35 -13.27 -4.67
CA LEU A 425 0.71 -12.84 -5.58
C LEU A 425 0.19 -11.85 -6.62
N VAL A 426 1.07 -10.94 -7.05
CA VAL A 426 0.89 -10.15 -8.25
C VAL A 426 1.97 -10.50 -9.28
N ILE A 427 1.57 -10.63 -10.54
CA ILE A 427 2.45 -10.82 -11.69
C ILE A 427 2.25 -9.64 -12.61
N PHE A 428 3.33 -8.92 -12.92
CA PHE A 428 3.25 -7.71 -13.74
C PHE A 428 4.47 -7.56 -14.66
N ASP A 429 4.24 -6.89 -15.78
CA ASP A 429 5.30 -6.46 -16.69
C ASP A 429 5.66 -5.01 -16.37
N ALA A 430 6.86 -4.80 -15.83
CA ALA A 430 7.34 -3.50 -15.36
C ALA A 430 7.66 -2.51 -16.49
N ASP A 431 7.84 -3.00 -17.72
CA ASP A 431 8.23 -2.20 -18.87
C ASP A 431 7.08 -1.94 -19.86
N ARG A 432 6.02 -2.73 -19.76
CA ARG A 432 4.86 -2.61 -20.64
C ARG A 432 4.14 -1.28 -20.46
N GLN A 433 4.01 -0.54 -21.55
CA GLN A 433 3.17 0.66 -21.60
C GLN A 433 1.72 0.28 -21.92
N TRP A 434 0.79 0.99 -21.27
CA TRP A 434 -0.63 0.80 -21.49
C TRP A 434 -1.38 2.10 -21.29
N LYS A 435 -2.49 2.25 -22.00
CA LYS A 435 -3.37 3.40 -21.88
C LYS A 435 -4.45 3.11 -20.83
N VAL A 436 -4.71 4.05 -19.94
CA VAL A 436 -5.83 3.99 -19.00
C VAL A 436 -7.10 4.33 -19.77
N ASP A 437 -7.81 3.34 -20.26
CA ASP A 437 -9.02 3.47 -21.11
C ASP A 437 -10.33 3.21 -20.37
N GLY A 438 -10.25 2.71 -19.11
CA GLY A 438 -11.40 2.44 -18.25
C GLY A 438 -11.02 1.81 -16.94
N PHE A 439 -12.02 1.64 -16.07
CA PHE A 439 -11.89 1.11 -14.72
C PHE A 439 -12.90 -0.02 -14.47
N GLU A 440 -12.53 -0.97 -13.61
CA GLU A 440 -13.44 -1.98 -13.04
C GLU A 440 -14.32 -1.38 -11.92
N SER A 441 -13.88 -0.30 -11.28
CA SER A 441 -14.68 0.51 -10.38
C SER A 441 -15.96 0.97 -11.07
N LYS A 442 -17.06 1.13 -10.33
CA LYS A 442 -18.30 1.76 -10.82
C LYS A 442 -18.09 3.20 -11.23
N SER A 443 -17.11 3.87 -10.64
CA SER A 443 -16.78 5.25 -10.89
C SER A 443 -15.64 5.38 -11.89
N SER A 444 -15.43 6.61 -12.38
CA SER A 444 -14.37 6.93 -13.34
C SER A 444 -13.63 8.23 -13.00
N ASN A 445 -13.72 8.67 -11.75
CA ASN A 445 -13.17 9.95 -11.29
C ASN A 445 -11.64 9.85 -11.10
N SER A 446 -10.90 9.90 -12.21
CA SER A 446 -9.45 9.86 -12.23
C SER A 446 -8.86 10.86 -13.22
N PRO A 447 -7.85 11.66 -12.83
CA PRO A 447 -7.13 12.54 -13.76
C PRO A 447 -6.23 11.74 -14.72
N PHE A 448 -6.02 10.45 -14.45
CA PHE A 448 -5.17 9.57 -15.27
C PHE A 448 -5.93 8.89 -16.41
N LEU A 449 -7.25 9.08 -16.53
CA LEU A 449 -8.02 8.51 -17.63
C LEU A 449 -7.54 9.08 -18.98
N GLY A 450 -7.14 8.20 -19.88
CA GLY A 450 -6.56 8.55 -21.19
C GLY A 450 -5.04 8.67 -21.20
N GLU A 451 -4.39 8.70 -20.03
CA GLU A 451 -2.94 8.74 -19.90
C GLU A 451 -2.29 7.39 -20.25
N THR A 452 -1.02 7.43 -20.67
CA THR A 452 -0.22 6.24 -20.88
C THR A 452 0.72 6.04 -19.71
N LEU A 453 0.55 4.93 -19.00
CA LEU A 453 1.37 4.54 -17.85
C LEU A 453 2.30 3.39 -18.19
N THR A 454 3.36 3.22 -17.41
CA THR A 454 4.31 2.11 -17.53
C THR A 454 4.19 1.19 -16.31
N GLY A 455 4.20 -0.12 -16.57
CA GLY A 455 3.96 -1.15 -15.57
C GLY A 455 2.51 -1.64 -15.64
N LYS A 456 2.31 -2.87 -16.10
CA LYS A 456 0.98 -3.46 -16.30
C LYS A 456 0.85 -4.72 -15.46
N VAL A 457 -0.17 -4.77 -14.60
CA VAL A 457 -0.58 -6.01 -13.93
C VAL A 457 -1.10 -6.97 -14.99
N VAL A 458 -0.60 -8.21 -14.95
CA VAL A 458 -0.98 -9.28 -15.87
C VAL A 458 -1.82 -10.34 -15.16
N TYR A 459 -1.43 -10.73 -13.93
CA TYR A 459 -2.23 -11.61 -13.10
C TYR A 459 -2.22 -11.16 -11.65
N THR A 460 -3.35 -11.36 -10.99
CA THR A 460 -3.47 -11.30 -9.53
C THR A 460 -3.99 -12.64 -9.04
N ILE A 461 -3.28 -13.22 -8.09
CA ILE A 461 -3.60 -14.52 -7.50
C ILE A 461 -3.86 -14.28 -6.01
N CYS A 462 -5.02 -14.71 -5.51
CA CYS A 462 -5.38 -14.60 -4.11
C CYS A 462 -5.85 -15.95 -3.59
N GLY A 463 -5.28 -16.41 -2.46
CA GLY A 463 -5.54 -17.74 -1.90
C GLY A 463 -5.26 -18.87 -2.91
N GLY A 464 -4.28 -18.69 -3.81
CA GLY A 464 -3.92 -19.66 -4.84
C GLY A 464 -4.90 -19.75 -6.01
N LYS A 465 -5.76 -18.76 -6.20
CA LYS A 465 -6.69 -18.65 -7.33
C LYS A 465 -6.40 -17.40 -8.14
N VAL A 466 -6.40 -17.52 -9.45
CA VAL A 466 -6.35 -16.33 -10.34
C VAL A 466 -7.67 -15.56 -10.17
N VAL A 467 -7.57 -14.32 -9.70
CA VAL A 467 -8.72 -13.41 -9.48
C VAL A 467 -8.76 -12.29 -10.49
N TYR A 468 -7.66 -12.09 -11.22
CA TYR A 468 -7.55 -11.21 -12.38
C TYR A 468 -6.53 -11.77 -13.37
N GLY A 469 -6.84 -11.71 -14.68
CA GLY A 469 -5.97 -12.03 -15.81
C GLY A 469 -6.15 -11.01 -16.93
N ASP A 470 -5.05 -10.43 -17.45
CA ASP A 470 -5.10 -9.45 -18.55
C ASP A 470 -5.37 -10.19 -19.86
N GLY A 471 -6.60 -10.12 -20.37
CA GLY A 471 -7.05 -10.79 -21.58
C GLY A 471 -8.13 -11.86 -21.37
N ASP A 472 -8.61 -12.03 -20.13
CA ASP A 472 -9.76 -12.88 -19.78
C ASP A 472 -11.10 -12.12 -19.90
#